data_d09b9790c09845b3c5ada561e42c2783
#
_entry.id   d09b9790c09845b3c5ada561e42c2783
#
_cell.length_a   1.000
_cell.length_b   1.000
_cell.length_c   1.000
_cell.angle_alpha   90.00
_cell.angle_beta   90.00
_cell.angle_gamma   90.00
#
_symmetry.space_group_name_H-M   'P 1'
#
loop_
_entity.id
_entity.type
_entity.pdbx_description
1 polymer ?
#
loop_
_entity_poly.entity_id
_entity_poly.type
_entity_poly.pdbx_seq_one_letter_code
_entity_poly.pdbx_strand_id
1 'polypeptide(L)' 'MAPEAQKVMDPVCGMMIDPAAAAAKRTWDGRDFYFCGMGCAKAFDSNPEEFGLEEA' A
#
# COMPACT_ATOMS: atom_id res chain seq x y z
N MET A 1 9.88 20.35 -7.74
CA MET A 1 9.78 19.85 -7.75
C MET A 1 8.97 19.08 -7.77
N ALA A 2 8.49 18.62 -8.10
CA ALA A 2 7.57 17.88 -8.10
C ALA A 2 7.82 16.65 -7.97
N PRO A 3 7.87 16.15 -7.09
CA PRO A 3 8.25 14.96 -6.83
C PRO A 3 7.28 14.06 -7.15
N GLU A 4 6.64 14.15 -7.98
CA GLU A 4 5.79 13.28 -8.26
C GLU A 4 6.23 12.03 -8.36
N ALA A 5 7.26 11.72 -8.49
CA ALA A 5 7.70 10.43 -8.64
C ALA A 5 7.64 9.65 -7.40
N GLN A 6 7.06 10.03 -6.40
CA GLN A 6 7.06 9.32 -5.22
C GLN A 6 6.12 8.19 -5.27
N LYS A 7 6.36 7.17 -5.98
CA LYS A 7 5.52 6.00 -6.04
C LYS A 7 5.73 5.13 -4.83
N VAL A 8 4.69 4.37 -4.48
CA VAL A 8 4.76 3.49 -3.34
C VAL A 8 4.47 2.08 -3.82
N MET A 9 4.92 1.10 -3.08
CA MET A 9 4.71 -0.27 -3.47
C MET A 9 3.48 -0.83 -2.78
N ASP A 10 2.63 -1.48 -3.54
CA ASP A 10 1.50 -2.18 -3.01
C ASP A 10 2.05 -3.39 -2.24
N PRO A 11 1.80 -3.53 -0.95
CA PRO A 11 2.41 -4.60 -0.18
C PRO A 11 1.84 -5.98 -0.53
N VAL A 12 0.71 -6.03 -1.19
CA VAL A 12 0.12 -7.31 -1.51
C VAL A 12 0.59 -7.78 -2.88
N CYS A 13 0.50 -6.95 -3.90
CA CYS A 13 0.89 -7.41 -5.21
C CYS A 13 2.29 -6.99 -5.61
N GLY A 14 2.91 -6.09 -4.87
CA GLY A 14 4.29 -5.74 -5.14
C GLY A 14 4.50 -4.78 -6.28
N MET A 15 3.44 -4.17 -6.79
CA MET A 15 3.60 -3.25 -7.89
C MET A 15 3.75 -1.84 -7.40
N MET A 16 4.52 -1.04 -8.11
CA MET A 16 4.69 0.35 -7.75
C MET A 16 3.52 1.14 -8.29
N ILE A 17 2.88 1.92 -7.44
CA ILE A 17 1.72 2.70 -7.83
C ILE A 17 1.84 4.11 -7.32
N ASP A 18 1.10 5.00 -7.93
CA ASP A 18 1.08 6.39 -7.54
C ASP A 18 0.09 6.52 -6.39
N PRO A 19 0.49 6.98 -5.23
CA PRO A 19 -0.43 7.08 -4.10
C PRO A 19 -1.64 7.94 -4.39
N ALA A 20 -1.51 8.90 -5.28
CA ALA A 20 -2.65 9.74 -5.63
C ALA A 20 -3.64 8.99 -6.50
N ALA A 21 -3.21 7.93 -7.15
CA ALA A 21 -4.07 7.14 -8.01
C ALA A 21 -4.42 5.80 -7.41
N ALA A 22 -4.06 5.56 -6.18
CA ALA A 22 -4.32 4.26 -5.57
C ALA A 22 -5.81 4.03 -5.45
N ALA A 23 -6.22 2.80 -5.64
CA ALA A 23 -7.62 2.46 -5.55
C ALA A 23 -8.08 2.38 -4.11
N ALA A 24 -7.19 2.10 -3.21
CA ALA A 24 -7.54 2.00 -1.80
C ALA A 24 -6.34 2.36 -0.95
N LYS A 25 -6.60 2.70 0.28
CA LYS A 25 -5.55 3.07 1.20
C LYS A 25 -5.92 2.55 2.57
N ARG A 26 -4.92 2.12 3.33
CA ARG A 26 -5.13 1.71 4.71
C ARG A 26 -4.02 2.26 5.57
N THR A 27 -4.33 2.53 6.82
CA THR A 27 -3.33 2.96 7.78
C THR A 27 -3.24 1.90 8.85
N TRP A 28 -2.05 1.38 9.10
CA TRP A 28 -1.86 0.33 10.09
C TRP A 28 -0.54 0.56 10.80
N ASP A 29 -0.59 0.54 12.12
CA ASP A 29 0.60 0.70 12.94
C ASP A 29 1.29 2.02 12.63
N GLY A 30 0.56 3.06 12.36
CA GLY A 30 1.12 4.37 12.10
C GLY A 30 1.68 4.53 10.71
N ARG A 31 1.46 3.59 9.82
CA ARG A 31 2.01 3.65 8.48
C ARG A 31 0.88 3.59 7.46
N ASP A 32 1.05 4.27 6.36
CA ASP A 32 0.05 4.31 5.33
C ASP A 32 0.41 3.31 4.25
N PHE A 33 -0.56 2.54 3.82
CA PHE A 33 -0.37 1.57 2.76
C PHE A 33 -1.35 1.87 1.65
N TYR A 34 -0.91 1.73 0.42
CA TYR A 34 -1.74 2.03 -0.74
C TYR A 34 -1.84 0.78 -1.59
N PHE A 35 -2.97 0.60 -2.25
CA PHE A 35 -3.24 -0.62 -2.98
C PHE A 35 -3.71 -0.32 -4.39
N CYS A 36 -3.33 -1.15 -5.32
CA CYS A 36 -3.70 -0.96 -6.70
C CYS A 36 -5.15 -1.36 -6.95
N GLY A 37 -5.77 -2.06 -6.02
CA GLY A 37 -7.15 -2.44 -6.18
C GLY A 37 -7.75 -2.84 -4.86
N MET A 38 -9.07 -2.92 -4.81
CA MET A 38 -9.74 -3.27 -3.57
C MET A 38 -9.43 -4.69 -3.14
N GLY A 39 -9.17 -5.57 -4.09
CA GLY A 39 -8.82 -6.93 -3.73
C GLY A 39 -7.56 -6.98 -2.91
N CYS A 40 -6.57 -6.15 -3.25
CA CYS A 40 -5.34 -6.09 -2.47
C CYS A 40 -5.61 -5.50 -1.10
N ALA A 41 -6.46 -4.50 -1.01
CA ALA A 41 -6.78 -3.91 0.28
C ALA A 41 -7.50 -4.93 1.16
N LYS A 42 -8.35 -5.74 0.59
CA LYS A 42 -9.05 -6.75 1.38
C LYS A 42 -8.08 -7.82 1.86
N ALA A 43 -7.14 -8.19 1.04
CA ALA A 43 -6.13 -9.15 1.45
C ALA A 43 -5.33 -8.59 2.62
N PHE A 44 -4.99 -7.32 2.55
CA PHE A 44 -4.25 -6.69 3.63
C PHE A 44 -5.10 -6.68 4.89
N ASP A 45 -6.40 -6.37 4.77
CA ASP A 45 -7.26 -6.30 5.94
C ASP A 45 -7.37 -7.67 6.62
N SER A 46 -7.26 -8.74 5.86
CA SER A 46 -7.33 -10.06 6.43
C SER A 46 -6.07 -10.38 7.23
N ASN A 47 -4.93 -9.94 6.76
CA ASN A 47 -3.67 -10.23 7.45
C ASN A 47 -2.74 -9.06 7.42
N PRO A 48 -3.07 -7.98 8.11
CA PRO A 48 -2.23 -6.78 8.05
C PRO A 48 -0.84 -7.04 8.58
N GLU A 49 -0.69 -7.93 9.52
CA GLU A 49 0.63 -8.19 10.05
C GLU A 49 1.53 -8.83 9.02
N GLU A 50 0.95 -9.63 8.16
CA GLU A 50 1.77 -10.32 7.19
C GLU A 50 2.29 -9.38 6.15
N PHE A 51 1.53 -8.35 5.76
CA PHE A 51 1.96 -7.43 4.75
C PHE A 51 2.58 -6.16 5.33
N GLY A 52 2.24 -5.79 6.52
CA GLY A 52 2.72 -4.56 7.08
C GLY A 52 4.01 -4.65 7.85
N LEU A 53 4.49 -5.85 8.12
CA LEU A 53 5.67 -5.99 8.85
C LEU A 53 6.81 -6.06 8.06
N GLU A 54 6.99 -5.55 7.10
CA GLU A 54 8.11 -5.72 6.45
C GLU A 54 9.09 -5.10 6.86
N GLU A 55 9.60 -4.80 7.42
CA GLU A 55 10.59 -4.34 7.82
C GLU A 55 11.40 -4.47 8.07
N ALA A 56 11.76 -4.51 8.14
CA ALA A 56 12.62 -4.52 8.54
C ALA A 56 13.20 -4.21 8.69
#